data_f2ec2a035d75901aa7feb40225ecae19
#
_entry.id   f2ec2a035d75901aa7feb40225ecae19
#
_cell.length_a   1.000
_cell.length_b   1.000
_cell.length_c   1.000
_cell.angle_alpha   90.00
_cell.angle_beta   90.00
_cell.angle_gamma   90.00
#
_symmetry.space_group_name_H-M   'P 1'
#
loop_
_entity.id
_entity.type
_entity.pdbx_description
1 polymer ?
#
loop_
_entity_poly.entity_id
_entity_poly.type
_entity_poly.pdbx_seq_one_letter_code
_entity_poly.pdbx_strand_id
1 'polypeptide(L)'
;MPFSEKEKDEKYLVSIPMIGGKGIQVPSGFISGQNIYSLFSELTIGYHDSVSFLNLPIPFSCVAANLVNGKEVILDQGNLAMAMRSSMAIPGVFSPVVMDTMLLVDGGIANNFPTDVGKAMGADIIIGVDVSSELRKMNELNTAIEIVDQLTSFMGMAKYEDNIKLCDIYIKPDIVPYSAASFSAVDIDTLILRGERAARAQ
;
A
#
# COMPACT_ATOMS: atom_id res chain seq x y z
N MET A 1 -19.63 9.85 34.25
CA MET A 1 -18.62 8.93 33.69
C MET A 1 -17.30 9.66 33.56
N PRO A 2 -16.19 9.14 34.07
CA PRO A 2 -14.88 9.77 33.95
C PRO A 2 -14.43 9.75 32.48
N PHE A 3 -13.71 10.78 32.04
CA PHE A 3 -13.21 10.94 30.65
C PHE A 3 -12.43 9.73 30.14
N SER A 4 -11.76 8.98 31.02
CA SER A 4 -10.98 7.80 30.66
C SER A 4 -11.81 6.56 30.21
N GLU A 5 -13.08 6.48 30.58
CA GLU A 5 -13.96 5.40 30.11
C GLU A 5 -14.55 5.68 28.74
N LYS A 6 -14.82 6.97 28.44
CA LYS A 6 -15.33 7.39 27.14
C LYS A 6 -14.33 7.14 26.01
N GLU A 7 -13.05 7.35 26.29
CA GLU A 7 -11.96 7.14 25.30
C GLU A 7 -11.74 5.65 24.97
N LYS A 8 -12.09 4.74 25.87
CA LYS A 8 -12.01 3.29 25.64
C LYS A 8 -13.18 2.76 24.80
N ASP A 9 -14.37 3.29 24.99
CA ASP A 9 -15.56 2.87 24.26
C ASP A 9 -15.57 3.39 22.80
N GLU A 10 -15.00 4.58 22.56
CA GLU A 10 -14.91 5.14 21.21
C GLU A 10 -13.91 4.41 20.30
N LYS A 11 -12.98 3.64 20.85
CA LYS A 11 -11.97 2.88 20.11
C LYS A 11 -12.54 1.75 19.25
N TYR A 12 -13.77 1.35 19.51
CA TYR A 12 -14.46 0.24 18.83
C TYR A 12 -15.75 0.66 18.13
N LEU A 13 -16.09 1.96 18.14
CA LEU A 13 -17.26 2.48 17.45
C LEU A 13 -16.91 2.84 16.01
N VAL A 14 -17.39 2.04 15.08
CA VAL A 14 -17.43 2.41 13.66
C VAL A 14 -18.55 3.45 13.50
N SER A 15 -18.18 4.73 13.41
CA SER A 15 -19.14 5.79 13.15
C SER A 15 -19.60 5.68 11.69
N ILE A 16 -20.84 5.25 11.47
CA ILE A 16 -21.49 5.28 10.16
C ILE A 16 -22.16 6.66 10.02
N PRO A 17 -21.63 7.57 9.18
CA PRO A 17 -22.23 8.88 9.02
C PRO A 17 -23.59 8.77 8.35
N MET A 18 -24.64 9.25 9.01
CA MET A 18 -25.95 9.49 8.39
C MET A 18 -25.95 10.89 7.77
N ILE A 19 -25.86 10.95 6.44
CA ILE A 19 -26.03 12.21 5.72
C ILE A 19 -27.53 12.36 5.43
N GLY A 20 -28.13 13.42 5.96
CA GLY A 20 -29.57 13.67 5.87
C GLY A 20 -30.15 13.44 4.46
N GLY A 21 -31.12 12.55 4.34
CA GLY A 21 -31.89 12.28 3.11
C GLY A 21 -31.31 11.23 2.15
N LYS A 22 -30.09 10.69 2.36
CA LYS A 22 -29.45 9.71 1.44
C LYS A 22 -29.23 8.30 2.03
N GLY A 23 -29.81 8.00 3.19
CA GLY A 23 -29.66 6.67 3.82
C GLY A 23 -28.29 6.46 4.49
N ILE A 24 -28.04 5.24 4.95
CA ILE A 24 -26.77 4.82 5.57
C ILE A 24 -25.73 4.69 4.45
N GLN A 25 -24.69 5.50 4.49
CA GLN A 25 -23.55 5.35 3.57
C GLN A 25 -22.48 4.49 4.26
N VAL A 26 -22.11 3.39 3.62
CA VAL A 26 -20.97 2.59 4.04
C VAL A 26 -19.69 3.39 3.76
N PRO A 27 -18.81 3.57 4.75
CA PRO A 27 -17.53 4.25 4.53
C PRO A 27 -16.72 3.59 3.41
N SER A 28 -16.02 4.39 2.61
CA SER A 28 -15.14 3.90 1.53
C SER A 28 -13.89 3.16 2.04
N GLY A 29 -13.64 3.19 3.36
CA GLY A 29 -12.59 2.48 4.07
C GLY A 29 -12.84 2.58 5.57
N PHE A 30 -12.37 1.60 6.34
CA PHE A 30 -12.52 1.57 7.80
C PHE A 30 -11.59 2.55 8.52
N ILE A 31 -10.46 2.89 7.90
CA ILE A 31 -9.41 3.74 8.46
C ILE A 31 -9.18 4.93 7.52
N SER A 32 -9.33 6.16 8.03
CA SER A 32 -9.06 7.37 7.24
C SER A 32 -7.61 7.50 6.80
N GLY A 33 -6.68 6.91 7.58
CA GLY A 33 -5.24 6.98 7.35
C GLY A 33 -4.60 8.32 7.76
N GLN A 34 -5.33 9.16 8.51
CA GLN A 34 -4.80 10.46 8.95
C GLN A 34 -3.56 10.32 9.83
N ASN A 35 -3.54 9.36 10.76
CA ASN A 35 -2.39 9.13 11.63
C ASN A 35 -1.15 8.71 10.84
N ILE A 36 -1.33 7.90 9.79
CA ILE A 36 -0.23 7.48 8.90
C ILE A 36 0.26 8.66 8.07
N TYR A 37 -0.65 9.48 7.55
CA TYR A 37 -0.28 10.71 6.84
C TYR A 37 0.50 11.66 7.75
N SER A 38 0.08 11.83 9.00
CA SER A 38 0.79 12.66 9.99
C SER A 38 2.19 12.11 10.27
N LEU A 39 2.33 10.80 10.44
CA LEU A 39 3.63 10.14 10.62
C LEU A 39 4.54 10.35 9.39
N PHE A 40 4.02 10.13 8.19
CA PHE A 40 4.80 10.37 6.96
C PHE A 40 5.20 11.84 6.82
N SER A 41 4.30 12.77 7.16
CA SER A 41 4.61 14.20 7.14
C SER A 41 5.72 14.55 8.13
N GLU A 42 5.72 13.97 9.32
CA GLU A 42 6.78 14.15 10.30
C GLU A 42 8.12 13.59 9.80
N LEU A 43 8.12 12.37 9.28
CA LEU A 43 9.32 11.71 8.76
C LEU A 43 9.90 12.38 7.52
N THR A 44 9.08 13.10 6.76
CA THR A 44 9.49 13.79 5.52
C THR A 44 9.46 15.31 5.64
N ILE A 45 9.62 15.85 6.85
CA ILE A 45 9.45 17.28 7.14
C ILE A 45 10.32 18.21 6.28
N GLY A 46 11.49 17.74 5.83
CA GLY A 46 12.38 18.49 4.93
C GLY A 46 11.92 18.51 3.46
N TYR A 47 10.86 17.78 3.11
CA TYR A 47 10.40 17.56 1.73
C TYR A 47 8.90 17.84 1.57
N HIS A 48 8.36 18.80 2.35
CA HIS A 48 6.95 19.15 2.33
C HIS A 48 6.50 19.91 1.09
N ASP A 49 7.43 20.64 0.45
CA ASP A 49 7.13 21.37 -0.77
C ASP A 49 6.95 20.39 -1.94
N SER A 50 6.31 20.88 -3.00
CA SER A 50 6.19 20.13 -4.24
C SER A 50 7.57 19.94 -4.87
N VAL A 51 8.17 18.78 -4.68
CA VAL A 51 9.51 18.43 -5.15
C VAL A 51 9.44 17.27 -6.13
N SER A 52 10.40 17.18 -7.04
CA SER A 52 10.64 15.95 -7.80
C SER A 52 11.31 14.94 -6.88
N PHE A 53 10.72 13.78 -6.71
CA PHE A 53 11.29 12.70 -5.89
C PHE A 53 12.51 12.07 -6.53
N LEU A 54 12.73 12.30 -7.84
CA LEU A 54 13.95 11.88 -8.54
C LEU A 54 15.17 12.67 -8.10
N ASN A 55 14.98 13.86 -7.51
CA ASN A 55 16.03 14.72 -6.97
C ASN A 55 16.29 14.51 -5.47
N LEU A 56 15.61 13.55 -4.84
CA LEU A 56 15.93 13.17 -3.46
C LEU A 56 17.34 12.56 -3.39
N PRO A 57 17.98 12.56 -2.21
CA PRO A 57 19.30 11.91 -2.01
C PRO A 57 19.32 10.45 -2.49
N ILE A 58 18.21 9.74 -2.36
CA ILE A 58 17.91 8.47 -3.02
C ILE A 58 16.68 8.72 -3.88
N PRO A 59 16.78 8.66 -5.21
CA PRO A 59 15.64 8.81 -6.10
C PRO A 59 14.51 7.86 -5.72
N PHE A 60 13.30 8.38 -5.67
CA PHE A 60 12.13 7.63 -5.21
C PHE A 60 10.96 7.77 -6.19
N SER A 61 10.18 6.73 -6.31
CA SER A 61 8.87 6.72 -6.95
C SER A 61 7.99 5.69 -6.28
N CYS A 62 6.69 5.92 -6.26
CA CYS A 62 5.72 4.92 -5.85
C CYS A 62 4.55 4.87 -6.82
N VAL A 63 3.82 3.75 -6.80
CA VAL A 63 2.70 3.52 -7.70
C VAL A 63 1.40 3.61 -6.92
N ALA A 64 0.39 4.26 -7.51
CA ALA A 64 -0.99 4.22 -7.07
C ALA A 64 -1.88 3.76 -8.25
N ALA A 65 -3.11 3.38 -7.96
CA ALA A 65 -4.12 3.11 -8.98
C ALA A 65 -5.22 4.17 -8.93
N ASN A 66 -5.61 4.72 -10.08
CA ASN A 66 -6.70 5.67 -10.16
C ASN A 66 -8.02 4.93 -10.39
N LEU A 67 -8.91 4.92 -9.40
CA LEU A 67 -10.21 4.25 -9.49
C LEU A 67 -11.15 4.84 -10.55
N VAL A 68 -10.91 6.08 -11.00
CA VAL A 68 -11.77 6.71 -12.02
C VAL A 68 -11.60 6.05 -13.39
N ASN A 69 -10.40 5.55 -13.69
CA ASN A 69 -10.08 5.00 -15.02
C ASN A 69 -9.34 3.66 -15.00
N GLY A 70 -9.04 3.11 -13.83
CA GLY A 70 -8.34 1.82 -13.65
C GLY A 70 -6.86 1.83 -14.00
N LYS A 71 -6.26 3.00 -14.26
CA LYS A 71 -4.85 3.10 -14.68
C LYS A 71 -3.92 3.27 -13.49
N GLU A 72 -2.70 2.76 -13.65
CA GLU A 72 -1.60 3.10 -12.75
C GLU A 72 -1.26 4.58 -12.82
N VAL A 73 -0.82 5.12 -11.71
CA VAL A 73 -0.30 6.49 -11.57
C VAL A 73 1.05 6.40 -10.90
N ILE A 74 2.09 6.84 -11.63
CA ILE A 74 3.43 6.94 -11.09
C ILE A 74 3.51 8.26 -10.31
N LEU A 75 3.82 8.16 -9.04
CA LEU A 75 3.98 9.30 -8.13
C LEU A 75 5.47 9.53 -7.90
N ASP A 76 6.05 10.45 -8.64
CA ASP A 76 7.48 10.82 -8.66
C ASP A 76 7.71 12.27 -8.33
N GLN A 77 6.66 13.03 -7.99
CA GLN A 77 6.71 14.45 -7.63
C GLN A 77 5.53 14.87 -6.75
N GLY A 78 5.61 16.06 -6.17
CA GLY A 78 4.56 16.64 -5.34
C GLY A 78 4.84 16.48 -3.84
N ASN A 79 3.80 16.25 -3.04
CA ASN A 79 3.92 16.01 -1.61
C ASN A 79 4.26 14.54 -1.35
N LEU A 80 5.46 14.28 -0.82
CA LEU A 80 5.98 12.93 -0.62
C LEU A 80 5.11 12.10 0.35
N ALA A 81 4.67 12.70 1.45
CA ALA A 81 3.80 12.02 2.42
C ALA A 81 2.45 11.61 1.80
N MET A 82 1.88 12.47 0.96
CA MET A 82 0.63 12.19 0.25
C MET A 82 0.81 11.10 -0.81
N ALA A 83 1.92 11.11 -1.53
CA ALA A 83 2.26 10.07 -2.50
C ALA A 83 2.36 8.69 -1.83
N MET A 84 3.13 8.59 -0.74
CA MET A 84 3.26 7.36 0.04
C MET A 84 1.90 6.90 0.62
N ARG A 85 1.10 7.85 1.15
CA ARG A 85 -0.25 7.55 1.67
C ARG A 85 -1.18 7.03 0.58
N SER A 86 -1.07 7.55 -0.64
CA SER A 86 -1.88 7.11 -1.79
C SER A 86 -1.50 5.71 -2.23
N SER A 87 -0.19 5.43 -2.31
CA SER A 87 0.35 4.14 -2.73
C SER A 87 0.01 2.98 -1.80
N MET A 88 -0.31 3.25 -0.54
CA MET A 88 -0.70 2.25 0.47
C MET A 88 -2.19 2.23 0.81
N ALA A 89 -3.02 2.89 0.03
CA ALA A 89 -4.46 3.00 0.28
C ALA A 89 -5.21 1.73 -0.12
N ILE A 90 -4.98 0.63 0.61
CA ILE A 90 -5.59 -0.68 0.35
C ILE A 90 -7.11 -0.57 0.40
N PRO A 91 -7.84 -0.90 -0.69
CA PRO A 91 -9.29 -0.83 -0.72
C PRO A 91 -9.95 -1.68 0.36
N GLY A 92 -11.00 -1.15 0.99
CA GLY A 92 -11.68 -1.80 2.10
C GLY A 92 -10.98 -1.63 3.46
N VAL A 93 -9.68 -1.31 3.50
CA VAL A 93 -8.94 -1.01 4.74
C VAL A 93 -8.82 0.49 4.92
N PHE A 94 -8.21 1.17 3.97
CA PHE A 94 -8.01 2.61 4.01
C PHE A 94 -8.96 3.35 3.07
N SER A 95 -9.33 4.55 3.47
CA SER A 95 -10.05 5.46 2.58
C SER A 95 -9.17 5.84 1.39
N PRO A 96 -9.72 5.86 0.16
CA PRO A 96 -9.04 6.38 -1.02
C PRO A 96 -8.57 7.83 -0.83
N VAL A 97 -7.51 8.21 -1.54
CA VAL A 97 -6.95 9.56 -1.50
C VAL A 97 -7.43 10.35 -2.71
N VAL A 98 -8.05 11.50 -2.47
CA VAL A 98 -8.38 12.45 -3.55
C VAL A 98 -7.15 13.29 -3.83
N MET A 99 -6.68 13.26 -5.08
CA MET A 99 -5.58 14.10 -5.55
C MET A 99 -5.98 14.69 -6.91
N ASP A 100 -6.22 16.01 -6.94
CA ASP A 100 -6.76 16.73 -8.09
C ASP A 100 -8.09 16.10 -8.59
N THR A 101 -8.07 15.54 -9.79
CA THR A 101 -9.22 14.85 -10.42
C THR A 101 -9.17 13.33 -10.27
N MET A 102 -8.22 12.82 -9.52
CA MET A 102 -7.99 11.39 -9.33
C MET A 102 -8.50 10.93 -7.97
N LEU A 103 -8.99 9.71 -7.93
CA LEU A 103 -9.30 8.97 -6.71
C LEU A 103 -8.32 7.81 -6.61
N LEU A 104 -7.30 7.98 -5.78
CA LEU A 104 -6.16 7.08 -5.71
C LEU A 104 -6.34 6.02 -4.63
N VAL A 105 -5.94 4.82 -4.96
CA VAL A 105 -5.84 3.67 -4.06
C VAL A 105 -4.49 2.98 -4.24
N ASP A 106 -4.23 1.94 -3.46
CA ASP A 106 -3.02 1.13 -3.50
C ASP A 106 -2.63 0.73 -4.93
N GLY A 107 -1.35 0.91 -5.24
CA GLY A 107 -0.80 0.62 -6.56
C GLY A 107 -0.77 -0.85 -6.91
N GLY A 108 -0.86 -1.74 -5.92
CA GLY A 108 -0.90 -3.18 -6.11
C GLY A 108 -2.03 -3.66 -7.01
N ILE A 109 -3.10 -2.86 -7.18
CA ILE A 109 -4.19 -3.14 -8.13
C ILE A 109 -3.72 -3.08 -9.57
N ALA A 110 -2.82 -2.15 -9.89
CA ALA A 110 -2.40 -1.87 -11.28
C ALA A 110 -1.01 -2.45 -11.56
N ASN A 111 -0.08 -2.37 -10.60
CA ASN A 111 1.31 -2.80 -10.76
C ASN A 111 1.94 -3.05 -9.39
N ASN A 112 1.82 -4.29 -8.90
CA ASN A 112 2.28 -4.67 -7.55
C ASN A 112 3.79 -4.95 -7.46
N PHE A 113 4.47 -5.06 -8.60
CA PHE A 113 5.92 -5.32 -8.65
C PHE A 113 6.56 -4.42 -9.73
N PRO A 114 6.69 -3.10 -9.48
CA PRO A 114 6.92 -2.07 -10.49
C PRO A 114 8.40 -1.93 -10.89
N THR A 115 9.04 -2.99 -11.34
CA THR A 115 10.43 -2.96 -11.84
C THR A 115 10.56 -2.23 -13.17
N ASP A 116 9.48 -2.20 -13.97
CA ASP A 116 9.35 -1.37 -15.17
C ASP A 116 9.50 0.13 -14.84
N VAL A 117 8.94 0.58 -13.71
CA VAL A 117 9.10 1.95 -13.22
C VAL A 117 10.55 2.21 -12.83
N GLY A 118 11.19 1.30 -12.08
CA GLY A 118 12.61 1.40 -11.74
C GLY A 118 13.51 1.50 -12.98
N LYS A 119 13.21 0.71 -14.01
CA LYS A 119 13.93 0.78 -15.29
C LYS A 119 13.72 2.11 -16.01
N ALA A 120 12.48 2.61 -16.02
CA ALA A 120 12.14 3.92 -16.59
C ALA A 120 12.80 5.09 -15.85
N MET A 121 13.08 4.94 -14.54
CA MET A 121 13.87 5.90 -13.75
C MET A 121 15.36 5.90 -14.13
N GLY A 122 15.81 5.00 -15.00
CA GLY A 122 17.20 4.93 -15.48
C GLY A 122 18.10 4.00 -14.67
N ALA A 123 17.55 3.06 -13.90
CA ALA A 123 18.35 2.08 -13.17
C ALA A 123 19.07 1.13 -14.15
N ASP A 124 20.38 0.99 -13.99
CA ASP A 124 21.20 0.03 -14.74
C ASP A 124 21.01 -1.39 -14.22
N ILE A 125 20.87 -1.55 -12.90
CA ILE A 125 20.68 -2.82 -12.21
C ILE A 125 19.37 -2.76 -11.43
N ILE A 126 18.52 -3.76 -11.62
CA ILE A 126 17.23 -3.91 -10.93
C ILE A 126 17.32 -5.06 -9.91
N ILE A 127 17.21 -4.70 -8.64
CA ILE A 127 17.05 -5.66 -7.55
C ILE A 127 15.57 -5.66 -7.17
N GLY A 128 14.85 -6.69 -7.56
CA GLY A 128 13.43 -6.85 -7.26
C GLY A 128 13.23 -7.67 -6.00
N VAL A 129 12.55 -7.10 -4.99
CA VAL A 129 12.15 -7.83 -3.78
C VAL A 129 10.65 -8.05 -3.82
N ASP A 130 10.24 -9.29 -3.98
CA ASP A 130 8.84 -9.67 -4.11
C ASP A 130 8.29 -10.19 -2.79
N VAL A 131 7.48 -9.40 -2.15
CA VAL A 131 6.75 -9.74 -0.91
C VAL A 131 5.27 -10.03 -1.16
N SER A 132 4.88 -10.30 -2.40
CA SER A 132 3.51 -10.69 -2.71
C SER A 132 3.20 -12.07 -2.14
N SER A 133 1.98 -12.23 -1.62
CA SER A 133 1.45 -13.53 -1.18
C SER A 133 0.95 -14.33 -2.38
N GLU A 134 0.93 -15.65 -2.23
CA GLU A 134 0.19 -16.51 -3.15
C GLU A 134 -1.31 -16.23 -3.07
N LEU A 135 -2.02 -16.57 -4.15
CA LEU A 135 -3.48 -16.46 -4.16
C LEU A 135 -4.09 -17.39 -3.11
N ARG A 136 -5.08 -16.89 -2.39
CA ARG A 136 -5.81 -17.66 -1.38
C ARG A 136 -6.60 -18.80 -2.01
N LYS A 137 -6.67 -19.89 -1.29
CA LYS A 137 -7.53 -21.04 -1.63
C LYS A 137 -8.99 -20.73 -1.30
N MET A 138 -9.91 -21.50 -1.88
CA MET A 138 -11.35 -21.31 -1.69
C MET A 138 -11.78 -21.30 -0.21
N ASN A 139 -11.14 -22.11 0.64
CA ASN A 139 -11.43 -22.19 2.08
C ASN A 139 -10.87 -21.01 2.90
N GLU A 140 -10.14 -20.12 2.29
CA GLU A 140 -9.51 -18.93 2.89
C GLU A 140 -10.21 -17.63 2.45
N LEU A 141 -11.28 -17.71 1.66
CA LEU A 141 -12.07 -16.60 1.14
C LEU A 141 -13.42 -16.51 1.85
N ASN A 142 -13.40 -16.17 3.14
CA ASN A 142 -14.57 -16.19 4.01
C ASN A 142 -15.14 -14.79 4.28
N THR A 143 -14.36 -13.73 4.06
CA THR A 143 -14.76 -12.35 4.34
C THR A 143 -14.72 -11.48 3.10
N ALA A 144 -15.50 -10.38 3.11
CA ALA A 144 -15.49 -9.41 2.02
C ALA A 144 -14.08 -8.79 1.81
N ILE A 145 -13.30 -8.61 2.88
CA ILE A 145 -11.94 -8.07 2.81
C ILE A 145 -11.02 -9.05 2.08
N GLU A 146 -11.09 -10.35 2.42
CA GLU A 146 -10.29 -11.39 1.75
C GLU A 146 -10.65 -11.53 0.26
N ILE A 147 -11.91 -11.38 -0.09
CA ILE A 147 -12.37 -11.39 -1.49
C ILE A 147 -11.84 -10.16 -2.23
N VAL A 148 -11.93 -8.96 -1.64
CA VAL A 148 -11.41 -7.73 -2.24
C VAL A 148 -9.90 -7.81 -2.42
N ASP A 149 -9.17 -8.31 -1.43
CA ASP A 149 -7.73 -8.50 -1.49
C ASP A 149 -7.32 -9.51 -2.59
N GLN A 150 -8.06 -10.61 -2.73
CA GLN A 150 -7.86 -11.57 -3.82
C GLN A 150 -8.08 -10.94 -5.21
N LEU A 151 -9.17 -10.16 -5.36
CA LEU A 151 -9.45 -9.45 -6.61
C LEU A 151 -8.35 -8.43 -6.94
N THR A 152 -7.86 -7.71 -5.94
CA THR A 152 -6.74 -6.77 -6.05
C THR A 152 -5.47 -7.49 -6.53
N SER A 153 -5.19 -8.66 -5.95
CA SER A 153 -4.06 -9.49 -6.34
C SER A 153 -4.15 -9.95 -7.80
N PHE A 154 -5.31 -10.41 -8.25
CA PHE A 154 -5.54 -10.78 -9.66
C PHE A 154 -5.29 -9.61 -10.62
N MET A 155 -5.78 -8.43 -10.28
CA MET A 155 -5.60 -7.24 -11.13
C MET A 155 -4.12 -6.84 -11.23
N GLY A 156 -3.40 -6.91 -10.12
CA GLY A 156 -1.97 -6.59 -10.05
C GLY A 156 -1.06 -7.56 -10.81
N MET A 157 -1.55 -8.75 -11.18
CA MET A 157 -0.77 -9.76 -11.92
C MET A 157 -0.54 -9.42 -13.40
N ALA A 158 -1.25 -8.45 -13.97
CA ALA A 158 -1.20 -8.17 -15.40
C ALA A 158 0.20 -7.86 -15.96
N LYS A 159 1.06 -7.23 -15.16
CA LYS A 159 2.45 -6.89 -15.52
C LYS A 159 3.49 -7.73 -14.79
N TYR A 160 3.08 -8.55 -13.85
CA TYR A 160 3.95 -9.17 -12.87
C TYR A 160 5.05 -10.04 -13.49
N GLU A 161 4.68 -10.93 -14.43
CA GLU A 161 5.65 -11.82 -15.08
C GLU A 161 6.67 -11.06 -15.94
N ASP A 162 6.23 -10.00 -16.62
CA ASP A 162 7.12 -9.19 -17.43
C ASP A 162 8.05 -8.37 -16.54
N ASN A 163 7.57 -7.89 -15.43
CA ASN A 163 8.36 -7.15 -14.45
C ASN A 163 9.40 -8.04 -13.74
N ILE A 164 9.11 -9.31 -13.50
CA ILE A 164 10.12 -10.26 -13.00
C ILE A 164 11.29 -10.40 -13.99
N LYS A 165 11.01 -10.47 -15.28
CA LYS A 165 12.05 -10.59 -16.33
C LYS A 165 12.98 -9.37 -16.41
N LEU A 166 12.57 -8.23 -15.88
CA LEU A 166 13.39 -7.02 -15.83
C LEU A 166 14.38 -7.03 -14.66
N CYS A 167 14.25 -7.96 -13.72
CA CYS A 167 15.15 -8.04 -12.59
C CYS A 167 16.50 -8.67 -13.00
N ASP A 168 17.58 -8.03 -12.61
CA ASP A 168 18.92 -8.64 -12.61
C ASP A 168 19.09 -9.58 -11.40
N ILE A 169 18.50 -9.18 -10.26
CA ILE A 169 18.45 -9.99 -9.04
C ILE A 169 16.99 -10.03 -8.55
N TYR A 170 16.42 -11.23 -8.45
CA TYR A 170 15.07 -11.45 -7.95
C TYR A 170 15.12 -12.14 -6.59
N ILE A 171 14.54 -11.47 -5.59
CA ILE A 171 14.52 -11.95 -4.19
C ILE A 171 13.07 -12.22 -3.80
N LYS A 172 12.75 -13.47 -3.47
CA LYS A 172 11.43 -13.89 -2.98
C LYS A 172 11.55 -14.45 -1.56
N PRO A 173 11.34 -13.63 -0.51
CA PRO A 173 11.29 -14.15 0.85
C PRO A 173 10.08 -15.06 1.07
N ASP A 174 10.23 -16.10 1.89
CA ASP A 174 9.08 -16.85 2.39
C ASP A 174 8.36 -16.04 3.47
N ILE A 175 7.19 -15.54 3.13
CA ILE A 175 6.37 -14.72 4.03
C ILE A 175 5.22 -15.51 4.70
N VAL A 176 5.02 -16.78 4.38
CA VAL A 176 3.94 -17.60 4.97
C VAL A 176 4.22 -17.88 6.45
N PRO A 177 3.28 -17.74 7.38
CA PRO A 177 1.84 -17.40 7.20
C PRO A 177 1.51 -15.90 7.38
N TYR A 178 2.49 -15.02 7.27
CA TYR A 178 2.34 -13.59 7.55
C TYR A 178 1.58 -12.85 6.44
N SER A 179 1.01 -11.71 6.80
CA SER A 179 0.28 -10.82 5.89
C SER A 179 0.65 -9.36 6.16
N ALA A 180 0.11 -8.44 5.36
CA ALA A 180 0.26 -7.00 5.58
C ALA A 180 -0.29 -6.49 6.93
N ALA A 181 -1.01 -7.34 7.70
CA ALA A 181 -1.51 -7.03 9.04
C ALA A 181 -0.66 -7.65 10.18
N SER A 182 0.45 -8.30 9.87
CA SER A 182 1.32 -8.97 10.85
C SER A 182 2.34 -8.00 11.44
N PHE A 183 1.93 -7.25 12.47
CA PHE A 183 2.72 -6.19 13.10
C PHE A 183 3.17 -6.49 14.53
N SER A 184 3.10 -7.75 15.01
CA SER A 184 3.70 -8.09 16.30
C SER A 184 5.23 -7.99 16.20
N ALA A 185 5.91 -7.65 17.30
CA ALA A 185 7.37 -7.55 17.30
C ALA A 185 8.04 -8.87 16.82
N VAL A 186 7.50 -10.02 17.23
CA VAL A 186 8.00 -11.35 16.84
C VAL A 186 7.83 -11.59 15.34
N ASP A 187 6.68 -11.18 14.77
CA ASP A 187 6.41 -11.33 13.34
C ASP A 187 7.37 -10.45 12.52
N ILE A 188 7.57 -9.20 12.94
CA ILE A 188 8.47 -8.25 12.30
C ILE A 188 9.90 -8.80 12.30
N ASP A 189 10.42 -9.23 13.45
CA ASP A 189 11.77 -9.79 13.58
C ASP A 189 11.94 -11.03 12.68
N THR A 190 10.92 -11.88 12.63
CA THR A 190 10.93 -13.08 11.79
C THR A 190 10.94 -12.73 10.30
N LEU A 191 10.13 -11.76 9.87
CA LEU A 191 10.07 -11.32 8.48
C LEU A 191 11.39 -10.66 8.05
N ILE A 192 12.00 -9.83 8.90
CA ILE A 192 13.32 -9.24 8.64
C ILE A 192 14.38 -10.34 8.42
N LEU A 193 14.42 -11.34 9.32
CA LEU A 193 15.38 -12.45 9.21
C LEU A 193 15.17 -13.28 7.93
N ARG A 194 13.91 -13.52 7.54
CA ARG A 194 13.60 -14.24 6.29
C ARG A 194 14.01 -13.44 5.06
N GLY A 195 13.77 -12.12 5.06
CA GLY A 195 14.23 -11.23 4.00
C GLY A 195 15.75 -11.21 3.86
N GLU A 196 16.49 -11.11 4.97
CA GLU A 196 17.93 -11.17 4.98
C GLU A 196 18.45 -12.50 4.43
N ARG A 197 17.89 -13.63 4.86
CA ARG A 197 18.30 -14.96 4.35
C ARG A 197 18.05 -15.11 2.86
N ALA A 198 16.89 -14.65 2.38
CA ALA A 198 16.56 -14.70 0.95
C ALA A 198 17.51 -13.84 0.11
N ALA A 199 17.86 -12.65 0.59
CA ALA A 199 18.80 -11.77 -0.09
C ALA A 199 20.25 -12.32 -0.10
N ARG A 200 20.69 -12.96 0.98
CA ARG A 200 22.04 -13.58 1.05
C ARG A 200 22.18 -14.84 0.22
N ALA A 201 21.08 -15.42 -0.25
CA ALA A 201 21.07 -16.61 -1.09
C ALA A 201 21.22 -16.30 -2.58
N GLN A 202 21.15 -15.01 -2.97
CA GLN A 202 21.37 -14.51 -4.34
C GLN A 202 22.82 -14.09 -4.54
#